data_3c5275f04e7bba6f696a782c52aca8c7
#
_entry.id   3c5275f04e7bba6f696a782c52aca8c7
#
_cell.length_a   1.000
_cell.length_b   1.000
_cell.length_c   1.000
_cell.angle_alpha   90.00
_cell.angle_beta   90.00
_cell.angle_gamma   90.00
#
_symmetry.space_group_name_H-M   'P 1'
#
loop_
_entity.id
_entity.type
_entity.pdbx_description
1 polymer ?
#
loop_
_entity_poly.entity_id
_entity_poly.type
_entity_poly.pdbx_seq_one_letter_code
_entity_poly.pdbx_strand_id
1 'polypeptide(L)'
;MKQAFSVCVYCGSRTGATPEFATLAREVGRWIGANDGQLVYGGGNTGLMGAVADATLESGGRVVGVIPKALVEREFAKLDCTELHVVDTMHDRKQMMAERADAFLALPGGIGTFEELFEVWTWRQLGYHDKPIGLLDAAGYYGPLLAFLQSSVAHGFMNEWQMGLLRIGSEPATLLSQLARDSGAGTDESDFSDI
;
A
#
# COMPACT_ATOMS: atom_id res chain seq x y z
N MET A 1 14.59 8.06 -18.70
CA MET A 1 13.58 8.69 -17.80
C MET A 1 13.52 7.82 -16.56
N LYS A 2 13.72 8.38 -15.37
CA LYS A 2 13.64 7.67 -14.10
C LYS A 2 12.24 7.05 -13.98
N GLN A 3 12.16 5.75 -13.71
CA GLN A 3 10.87 5.11 -13.47
C GLN A 3 10.29 5.66 -12.16
N ALA A 4 9.06 6.19 -12.21
CA ALA A 4 8.39 6.69 -11.03
C ALA A 4 8.11 5.53 -10.06
N PHE A 5 8.41 5.72 -8.76
CA PHE A 5 8.08 4.72 -7.74
C PHE A 5 6.57 4.53 -7.65
N SER A 6 6.11 3.29 -7.79
CA SER A 6 4.71 2.91 -7.76
C SER A 6 4.40 2.10 -6.50
N VAL A 7 3.52 2.60 -5.64
CA VAL A 7 3.15 1.92 -4.41
C VAL A 7 1.66 1.55 -4.39
N CYS A 8 1.39 0.27 -4.12
CA CYS A 8 0.03 -0.22 -3.89
C CYS A 8 -0.35 0.03 -2.44
N VAL A 9 -1.42 0.81 -2.21
CA VAL A 9 -1.89 1.14 -0.87
C VAL A 9 -3.19 0.42 -0.55
N TYR A 10 -3.18 -0.37 0.51
CA TYR A 10 -4.33 -1.02 1.12
C TYR A 10 -4.77 -0.23 2.34
N CYS A 11 -6.02 0.19 2.39
CA CYS A 11 -6.53 1.01 3.50
C CYS A 11 -8.05 0.91 3.66
N GLY A 12 -8.56 1.45 4.75
CA GLY A 12 -9.98 1.40 5.04
C GLY A 12 -10.85 2.20 4.07
N SER A 13 -12.01 1.63 3.68
CA SER A 13 -13.11 2.35 3.01
C SER A 13 -13.89 3.28 3.94
N ARG A 14 -13.50 3.37 5.22
CA ARG A 14 -14.00 4.28 6.24
C ARG A 14 -12.85 5.10 6.79
N THR A 15 -13.15 6.27 7.36
CA THR A 15 -12.13 7.17 7.94
C THR A 15 -11.58 6.72 9.29
N GLY A 16 -12.23 5.72 9.93
CA GLY A 16 -11.94 5.35 11.31
C GLY A 16 -12.62 6.25 12.33
N ALA A 17 -12.33 6.02 13.62
CA ALA A 17 -12.97 6.71 14.73
C ALA A 17 -12.36 8.09 15.02
N THR A 18 -11.11 8.33 14.59
CA THR A 18 -10.40 9.58 14.84
C THR A 18 -9.90 10.20 13.53
N PRO A 19 -9.76 11.55 13.46
CA PRO A 19 -9.28 12.25 12.27
C PRO A 19 -7.81 11.94 11.91
N GLU A 20 -7.05 11.39 12.84
CA GLU A 20 -5.63 11.06 12.68
C GLU A 20 -5.39 10.10 11.52
N PHE A 21 -6.27 9.10 11.33
CA PHE A 21 -6.15 8.14 10.24
C PHE A 21 -6.32 8.78 8.85
N ALA A 22 -7.26 9.73 8.73
CA ALA A 22 -7.45 10.46 7.47
C ALA A 22 -6.28 11.43 7.21
N THR A 23 -5.73 12.04 8.25
CA THR A 23 -4.53 12.89 8.16
C THR A 23 -3.34 12.07 7.66
N LEU A 24 -3.12 10.90 8.26
CA LEU A 24 -2.07 9.96 7.86
C LEU A 24 -2.20 9.53 6.39
N ALA A 25 -3.42 9.17 5.96
CA ALA A 25 -3.67 8.79 4.56
C ALA A 25 -3.33 9.95 3.59
N ARG A 26 -3.65 11.19 3.95
CA ARG A 26 -3.25 12.38 3.19
C ARG A 26 -1.75 12.61 3.18
N GLU A 27 -1.05 12.36 4.29
CA GLU A 27 0.41 12.47 4.36
C GLU A 27 1.08 11.45 3.42
N VAL A 28 0.59 10.22 3.40
CA VAL A 28 1.03 9.20 2.43
C VAL A 28 0.81 9.68 0.99
N GLY A 29 -0.38 10.17 0.66
CA GLY A 29 -0.69 10.69 -0.68
C GLY A 29 0.19 11.86 -1.08
N ARG A 30 0.41 12.83 -0.18
CA ARG A 30 1.31 13.96 -0.44
C ARG A 30 2.74 13.52 -0.70
N TRP A 31 3.23 12.57 0.08
CA TRP A 31 4.57 12.04 -0.13
C TRP A 31 4.71 11.40 -1.51
N ILE A 32 3.73 10.57 -1.91
CA ILE A 32 3.71 9.93 -3.23
C ILE A 32 3.75 11.00 -4.33
N GLY A 33 2.87 11.99 -4.27
CA GLY A 33 2.80 13.05 -5.29
C GLY A 33 4.06 13.92 -5.32
N ALA A 34 4.57 14.35 -4.17
CA ALA A 34 5.77 15.19 -4.08
C ALA A 34 7.06 14.50 -4.56
N ASN A 35 7.06 13.18 -4.68
CA ASN A 35 8.18 12.39 -5.21
C ASN A 35 7.92 11.85 -6.63
N ASP A 36 7.03 12.51 -7.41
CA ASP A 36 6.65 12.11 -8.77
C ASP A 36 6.16 10.64 -8.84
N GLY A 37 5.62 10.13 -7.74
CA GLY A 37 5.24 8.74 -7.58
C GLY A 37 3.85 8.40 -8.14
N GLN A 38 3.56 7.12 -8.11
CA GLN A 38 2.26 6.56 -8.51
C GLN A 38 1.61 5.83 -7.34
N LEU A 39 0.37 6.18 -7.04
CA LEU A 39 -0.52 5.40 -6.19
C LEU A 39 -1.24 4.34 -7.03
N VAL A 40 -1.18 3.08 -6.60
CA VAL A 40 -2.07 2.01 -7.05
C VAL A 40 -3.00 1.65 -5.89
N TYR A 41 -4.32 1.57 -6.12
CA TYR A 41 -5.26 1.28 -5.03
C TYR A 41 -6.59 0.74 -5.54
N GLY A 42 -7.51 0.45 -4.63
CA GLY A 42 -8.80 -0.18 -4.91
C GLY A 42 -9.84 0.65 -5.69
N GLY A 43 -9.53 1.88 -6.12
CA GLY A 43 -10.39 2.68 -6.99
C GLY A 43 -11.59 3.34 -6.32
N GLY A 44 -11.81 3.15 -5.02
CA GLY A 44 -12.93 3.76 -4.27
C GLY A 44 -12.66 5.20 -3.86
N ASN A 45 -13.74 5.99 -3.70
CA ASN A 45 -13.69 7.41 -3.31
C ASN A 45 -14.08 7.66 -1.84
N THR A 46 -14.18 6.62 -1.03
CA THR A 46 -14.64 6.73 0.36
C THR A 46 -13.52 6.48 1.36
N GLY A 47 -13.65 7.04 2.56
CA GLY A 47 -12.76 6.78 3.69
C GLY A 47 -11.31 7.16 3.43
N LEU A 48 -10.39 6.30 3.85
CA LEU A 48 -8.97 6.52 3.65
C LEU A 48 -8.54 6.35 2.18
N MET A 49 -9.29 5.55 1.40
CA MET A 49 -9.05 5.38 -0.04
C MET A 49 -9.18 6.70 -0.79
N GLY A 50 -10.30 7.43 -0.59
CA GLY A 50 -10.48 8.77 -1.16
C GLY A 50 -9.41 9.74 -0.68
N ALA A 51 -9.11 9.74 0.63
CA ALA A 51 -8.16 10.67 1.23
C ALA A 51 -6.73 10.52 0.67
N VAL A 52 -6.25 9.30 0.47
CA VAL A 52 -4.91 9.06 -0.10
C VAL A 52 -4.87 9.41 -1.59
N ALA A 53 -5.93 9.08 -2.34
CA ALA A 53 -6.00 9.35 -3.78
C ALA A 53 -6.08 10.85 -4.06
N ASP A 54 -6.95 11.60 -3.35
CA ASP A 54 -7.06 13.06 -3.46
C ASP A 54 -5.70 13.72 -3.20
N ALA A 55 -5.07 13.39 -2.06
CA ALA A 55 -3.80 13.99 -1.69
C ALA A 55 -2.66 13.66 -2.66
N THR A 56 -2.68 12.49 -3.30
CA THR A 56 -1.72 12.14 -4.35
C THR A 56 -1.91 13.02 -5.58
N LEU A 57 -3.14 13.18 -6.07
CA LEU A 57 -3.47 14.03 -7.22
C LEU A 57 -3.15 15.50 -6.95
N GLU A 58 -3.58 16.02 -5.80
CA GLU A 58 -3.33 17.41 -5.37
C GLU A 58 -1.83 17.75 -5.29
N SER A 59 -0.99 16.75 -5.05
CA SER A 59 0.46 16.89 -4.96
C SER A 59 1.21 16.55 -6.28
N GLY A 60 0.48 16.36 -7.39
CA GLY A 60 1.05 16.14 -8.71
C GLY A 60 1.38 14.68 -9.07
N GLY A 61 1.09 13.73 -8.19
CA GLY A 61 1.32 12.31 -8.43
C GLY A 61 0.27 11.68 -9.37
N ARG A 62 0.54 10.45 -9.77
CA ARG A 62 -0.38 9.64 -10.58
C ARG A 62 -1.22 8.73 -9.69
N VAL A 63 -2.47 8.51 -10.06
CA VAL A 63 -3.38 7.61 -9.34
C VAL A 63 -3.96 6.59 -10.32
N VAL A 64 -3.72 5.31 -10.03
CA VAL A 64 -4.28 4.16 -10.75
C VAL A 64 -5.26 3.44 -9.83
N GLY A 65 -6.53 3.55 -10.13
CA GLY A 65 -7.61 2.84 -9.44
C GLY A 65 -7.95 1.52 -10.15
N VAL A 66 -8.13 0.45 -9.38
CA VAL A 66 -8.59 -0.84 -9.91
C VAL A 66 -9.82 -1.30 -9.13
N ILE A 67 -10.99 -1.37 -9.78
CA ILE A 67 -12.26 -1.64 -9.11
C ILE A 67 -13.07 -2.69 -9.85
N PRO A 68 -13.63 -3.70 -9.18
CA PRO A 68 -14.57 -4.63 -9.79
C PRO A 68 -15.90 -3.93 -10.12
N LYS A 69 -16.53 -4.32 -11.23
CA LYS A 69 -17.85 -3.81 -11.64
C LYS A 69 -18.88 -3.83 -10.51
N ALA A 70 -18.91 -4.90 -9.73
CA ALA A 70 -19.84 -5.05 -8.61
C ALA A 70 -19.63 -4.04 -7.46
N LEU A 71 -18.49 -3.35 -7.41
CA LEU A 71 -18.15 -2.39 -6.37
C LEU A 71 -18.19 -0.93 -6.86
N VAL A 72 -18.32 -0.68 -8.15
CA VAL A 72 -18.31 0.68 -8.73
C VAL A 72 -19.31 1.61 -8.03
N GLU A 73 -20.55 1.16 -7.85
CA GLU A 73 -21.58 1.94 -7.15
C GLU A 73 -21.39 1.91 -5.63
N ARG A 74 -20.98 0.76 -5.07
CA ARG A 74 -20.90 0.56 -3.60
C ARG A 74 -19.73 1.30 -2.96
N GLU A 75 -18.60 1.41 -3.65
CA GLU A 75 -17.39 2.11 -3.18
C GLU A 75 -17.28 3.52 -3.77
N PHE A 76 -18.28 3.98 -4.53
CA PHE A 76 -18.26 5.26 -5.21
C PHE A 76 -16.97 5.45 -5.98
N ALA A 77 -16.83 4.70 -7.08
CA ALA A 77 -15.60 4.70 -7.89
C ALA A 77 -15.10 6.14 -8.14
N LYS A 78 -13.82 6.36 -7.92
CA LYS A 78 -13.17 7.66 -8.12
C LYS A 78 -12.89 7.87 -9.61
N LEU A 79 -13.74 8.66 -10.27
CA LEU A 79 -13.71 8.85 -11.72
C LEU A 79 -12.60 9.79 -12.21
N ASP A 80 -12.02 10.60 -11.34
CA ASP A 80 -10.95 11.55 -11.62
C ASP A 80 -9.54 10.99 -11.36
N CYS A 81 -9.40 9.66 -11.21
CA CYS A 81 -8.11 8.99 -11.25
C CYS A 81 -7.36 9.29 -12.55
N THR A 82 -6.02 9.24 -12.51
CA THR A 82 -5.20 9.29 -13.74
C THR A 82 -5.56 8.13 -14.67
N GLU A 83 -5.77 6.94 -14.09
CA GLU A 83 -6.29 5.75 -14.76
C GLU A 83 -7.28 5.04 -13.83
N LEU A 84 -8.44 4.64 -14.36
CA LEU A 84 -9.40 3.80 -13.65
C LEU A 84 -9.68 2.54 -14.44
N HIS A 85 -9.32 1.40 -13.89
CA HIS A 85 -9.55 0.08 -14.47
C HIS A 85 -10.75 -0.59 -13.81
N VAL A 86 -11.80 -0.81 -14.59
CA VAL A 86 -12.97 -1.59 -14.15
C VAL A 86 -12.77 -3.04 -14.59
N VAL A 87 -12.66 -3.94 -13.62
CA VAL A 87 -12.38 -5.36 -13.83
C VAL A 87 -13.60 -6.24 -13.51
N ASP A 88 -13.56 -7.51 -13.91
CA ASP A 88 -14.70 -8.41 -13.71
C ASP A 88 -14.71 -9.04 -12.31
N THR A 89 -13.57 -9.42 -11.77
CA THR A 89 -13.47 -10.18 -10.53
C THR A 89 -12.57 -9.51 -9.50
N MET A 90 -12.71 -9.93 -8.23
CA MET A 90 -11.77 -9.54 -7.16
C MET A 90 -10.36 -10.10 -7.39
N HIS A 91 -10.24 -11.23 -8.09
CA HIS A 91 -8.95 -11.82 -8.46
C HIS A 91 -8.20 -10.92 -9.44
N ASP A 92 -8.88 -10.49 -10.53
CA ASP A 92 -8.31 -9.57 -11.51
C ASP A 92 -7.87 -8.25 -10.87
N ARG A 93 -8.69 -7.73 -9.92
CA ARG A 93 -8.36 -6.51 -9.15
C ARG A 93 -7.02 -6.67 -8.44
N LYS A 94 -6.89 -7.68 -7.58
CA LYS A 94 -5.71 -7.88 -6.74
C LYS A 94 -4.47 -8.18 -7.57
N GLN A 95 -4.61 -9.00 -8.61
CA GLN A 95 -3.52 -9.29 -9.53
C GLN A 95 -3.04 -8.02 -10.23
N MET A 96 -3.94 -7.24 -10.83
CA MET A 96 -3.59 -6.00 -11.54
C MET A 96 -2.96 -4.96 -10.61
N MET A 97 -3.47 -4.82 -9.39
CA MET A 97 -2.87 -3.93 -8.36
C MET A 97 -1.45 -4.36 -8.03
N ALA A 98 -1.23 -5.67 -7.84
CA ALA A 98 0.08 -6.21 -7.52
C ALA A 98 1.08 -6.05 -8.68
N GLU A 99 0.67 -6.29 -9.92
CA GLU A 99 1.52 -6.17 -11.11
C GLU A 99 2.00 -4.73 -11.35
N ARG A 100 1.15 -3.73 -11.03
CA ARG A 100 1.40 -2.31 -11.30
C ARG A 100 2.20 -1.59 -10.20
N ALA A 101 2.55 -2.27 -9.12
CA ALA A 101 3.24 -1.68 -7.98
C ALA A 101 4.67 -2.22 -7.83
N ASP A 102 5.58 -1.37 -7.37
CA ASP A 102 6.95 -1.73 -6.98
C ASP A 102 7.01 -2.13 -5.50
N ALA A 103 6.05 -1.69 -4.70
CA ALA A 103 5.94 -1.95 -3.27
C ALA A 103 4.49 -1.98 -2.81
N PHE A 104 4.25 -2.53 -1.63
CA PHE A 104 2.94 -2.55 -0.97
C PHE A 104 2.98 -1.79 0.35
N LEU A 105 1.90 -1.09 0.69
CA LEU A 105 1.76 -0.38 1.96
C LEU A 105 0.35 -0.57 2.52
N ALA A 106 0.24 -1.11 3.73
CA ALA A 106 -1.02 -1.17 4.45
C ALA A 106 -1.12 -0.02 5.47
N LEU A 107 -2.19 0.77 5.36
CA LEU A 107 -2.63 1.75 6.34
C LEU A 107 -3.71 1.13 7.23
N PRO A 108 -4.14 1.80 8.32
CA PRO A 108 -5.29 1.34 9.09
C PRO A 108 -6.51 1.05 8.22
N GLY A 109 -7.16 -0.09 8.48
CA GLY A 109 -8.30 -0.52 7.68
C GLY A 109 -9.05 -1.70 8.33
N GLY A 110 -10.01 -2.23 7.62
CA GLY A 110 -10.81 -3.36 8.07
C GLY A 110 -10.36 -4.70 7.46
N ILE A 111 -11.30 -5.64 7.42
CA ILE A 111 -11.04 -7.01 6.99
C ILE A 111 -10.51 -7.13 5.56
N GLY A 112 -10.94 -6.24 4.64
CA GLY A 112 -10.42 -6.19 3.27
C GLY A 112 -8.95 -5.80 3.23
N THR A 113 -8.55 -4.80 4.04
CA THR A 113 -7.16 -4.38 4.16
C THR A 113 -6.28 -5.51 4.72
N PHE A 114 -6.78 -6.25 5.71
CA PHE A 114 -6.07 -7.41 6.26
C PHE A 114 -5.94 -8.52 5.21
N GLU A 115 -6.99 -8.82 4.49
CA GLU A 115 -7.00 -9.84 3.44
C GLU A 115 -5.96 -9.52 2.36
N GLU A 116 -5.94 -8.28 1.85
CA GLU A 116 -5.00 -7.82 0.84
C GLU A 116 -3.54 -7.86 1.35
N LEU A 117 -3.30 -7.41 2.59
CA LEU A 117 -1.98 -7.47 3.23
C LEU A 117 -1.47 -8.91 3.38
N PHE A 118 -2.30 -9.80 3.93
CA PHE A 118 -1.91 -11.20 4.16
C PHE A 118 -1.72 -11.96 2.84
N GLU A 119 -2.46 -11.61 1.80
CA GLU A 119 -2.30 -12.23 0.49
C GLU A 119 -0.94 -11.88 -0.12
N VAL A 120 -0.58 -10.59 -0.24
CA VAL A 120 0.72 -10.20 -0.82
C VAL A 120 1.89 -10.64 0.05
N TRP A 121 1.73 -10.67 1.37
CA TRP A 121 2.73 -11.21 2.28
C TRP A 121 2.93 -12.71 2.08
N THR A 122 1.84 -13.46 1.91
CA THR A 122 1.89 -14.89 1.59
C THR A 122 2.52 -15.12 0.22
N TRP A 123 2.21 -14.31 -0.79
CA TRP A 123 2.82 -14.42 -2.11
C TRP A 123 4.33 -14.17 -2.06
N ARG A 124 4.78 -13.19 -1.29
CA ARG A 124 6.20 -12.93 -1.07
C ARG A 124 6.91 -14.11 -0.39
N GLN A 125 6.32 -14.64 0.67
CA GLN A 125 6.82 -15.82 1.37
C GLN A 125 6.98 -17.04 0.44
N LEU A 126 6.05 -17.20 -0.50
CA LEU A 126 6.04 -18.30 -1.48
C LEU A 126 6.94 -18.03 -2.70
N GLY A 127 7.55 -16.86 -2.79
CA GLY A 127 8.45 -16.49 -3.88
C GLY A 127 7.76 -16.04 -5.18
N TYR A 128 6.48 -15.69 -5.13
CA TYR A 128 5.78 -15.14 -6.30
C TYR A 128 6.20 -13.70 -6.64
N HIS A 129 6.74 -12.98 -5.69
CA HIS A 129 7.38 -11.68 -5.87
C HIS A 129 8.40 -11.40 -4.75
N ASP A 130 9.27 -10.42 -4.96
CA ASP A 130 10.26 -9.92 -4.00
C ASP A 130 10.01 -8.49 -3.52
N LYS A 131 8.89 -7.88 -3.96
CA LYS A 131 8.50 -6.49 -3.66
C LYS A 131 8.40 -6.25 -2.16
N PRO A 132 8.93 -5.11 -1.63
CA PRO A 132 8.85 -4.78 -0.22
C PRO A 132 7.41 -4.50 0.22
N ILE A 133 7.10 -4.84 1.48
CA ILE A 133 5.77 -4.70 2.08
C ILE A 133 5.90 -3.87 3.34
N GLY A 134 5.20 -2.74 3.41
CA GLY A 134 5.11 -1.85 4.55
C GLY A 134 3.81 -2.02 5.32
N LEU A 135 3.90 -1.89 6.65
CA LEU A 135 2.77 -1.78 7.56
C LEU A 135 2.92 -0.47 8.35
N LEU A 136 2.03 0.48 8.08
CA LEU A 136 2.06 1.79 8.75
C LEU A 136 1.21 1.74 10.02
N ASP A 137 1.89 1.55 11.16
CA ASP A 137 1.27 1.46 12.49
C ASP A 137 1.06 2.86 13.08
N ALA A 138 0.01 3.53 12.62
CA ALA A 138 -0.38 4.81 13.16
C ALA A 138 -1.13 4.65 14.48
N ALA A 139 -0.75 5.44 15.46
CA ALA A 139 -1.37 5.46 16.80
C ALA A 139 -1.48 4.06 17.45
N GLY A 140 -0.60 3.12 17.09
CA GLY A 140 -0.61 1.75 17.63
C GLY A 140 -1.78 0.90 17.15
N TYR A 141 -2.41 1.27 16.02
CA TYR A 141 -3.56 0.55 15.47
C TYR A 141 -3.28 -0.94 15.21
N TYR A 142 -2.09 -1.24 14.72
CA TYR A 142 -1.66 -2.61 14.44
C TYR A 142 -0.97 -3.31 15.60
N GLY A 143 -0.76 -2.64 16.74
CA GLY A 143 -0.12 -3.23 17.91
C GLY A 143 -0.71 -4.57 18.34
N PRO A 144 -2.04 -4.73 18.50
CA PRO A 144 -2.66 -6.02 18.82
C PRO A 144 -2.44 -7.11 17.76
N LEU A 145 -2.46 -6.74 16.47
CA LEU A 145 -2.16 -7.67 15.37
C LEU A 145 -0.71 -8.15 15.43
N LEU A 146 0.22 -7.24 15.61
CA LEU A 146 1.65 -7.56 15.70
C LEU A 146 1.94 -8.47 16.91
N ALA A 147 1.30 -8.21 18.06
CA ALA A 147 1.39 -9.07 19.23
C ALA A 147 0.85 -10.48 18.96
N PHE A 148 -0.28 -10.61 18.24
CA PHE A 148 -0.82 -11.89 17.81
C PHE A 148 0.12 -12.64 16.87
N LEU A 149 0.72 -11.95 15.89
CA LEU A 149 1.67 -12.53 14.95
C LEU A 149 2.93 -13.04 15.67
N GLN A 150 3.46 -12.28 16.63
CA GLN A 150 4.55 -12.75 17.49
C GLN A 150 4.17 -13.96 18.33
N SER A 151 2.94 -14.02 18.82
CA SER A 151 2.42 -15.23 19.49
C SER A 151 2.40 -16.43 18.55
N SER A 152 2.06 -16.23 17.27
CA SER A 152 2.09 -17.29 16.25
C SER A 152 3.52 -17.82 16.00
N VAL A 153 4.53 -16.94 16.06
CA VAL A 153 5.95 -17.35 16.03
C VAL A 153 6.29 -18.20 17.26
N ALA A 154 5.92 -17.71 18.44
CA ALA A 154 6.19 -18.42 19.70
C ALA A 154 5.53 -19.82 19.76
N HIS A 155 4.39 -19.99 19.10
CA HIS A 155 3.69 -21.29 18.99
C HIS A 155 4.17 -22.16 17.81
N GLY A 156 5.13 -21.69 17.02
CA GLY A 156 5.73 -22.45 15.91
C GLY A 156 4.89 -22.51 14.62
N PHE A 157 3.84 -21.68 14.47
CA PHE A 157 3.06 -21.56 13.22
C PHE A 157 3.68 -20.61 12.21
N MET A 158 4.55 -19.70 12.68
CA MET A 158 5.35 -18.78 11.88
C MET A 158 6.80 -18.81 12.39
N ASN A 159 7.68 -18.15 11.67
CA ASN A 159 9.06 -17.93 12.10
C ASN A 159 9.47 -16.46 11.93
N GLU A 160 10.59 -16.07 12.54
CA GLU A 160 11.10 -14.68 12.53
C GLU A 160 11.42 -14.19 11.11
N TRP A 161 11.83 -15.10 10.19
CA TRP A 161 12.07 -14.72 8.79
C TRP A 161 10.79 -14.19 8.12
N GLN A 162 9.65 -14.84 8.36
CA GLN A 162 8.36 -14.40 7.81
C GLN A 162 7.99 -13.02 8.35
N MET A 163 8.15 -12.79 9.66
CA MET A 163 7.94 -11.46 10.27
C MET A 163 8.87 -10.41 9.66
N GLY A 164 10.13 -10.75 9.40
CA GLY A 164 11.13 -9.88 8.77
C GLY A 164 10.82 -9.44 7.33
N LEU A 165 9.83 -10.05 6.68
CA LEU A 165 9.36 -9.63 5.35
C LEU A 165 8.56 -8.32 5.42
N LEU A 166 7.97 -7.97 6.57
CA LEU A 166 7.27 -6.72 6.78
C LEU A 166 8.22 -5.61 7.25
N ARG A 167 8.09 -4.44 6.66
CA ARG A 167 8.65 -3.18 7.14
C ARG A 167 7.61 -2.47 7.97
N ILE A 168 7.81 -2.37 9.27
CA ILE A 168 6.85 -1.76 10.19
C ILE A 168 7.38 -0.37 10.57
N GLY A 169 6.53 0.64 10.45
CA GLY A 169 6.88 2.01 10.82
C GLY A 169 5.66 2.83 11.20
N SER A 170 5.86 3.91 11.94
CA SER A 170 4.81 4.86 12.34
C SER A 170 4.82 6.15 11.54
N GLU A 171 5.94 6.46 10.85
CA GLU A 171 6.14 7.69 10.11
C GLU A 171 6.06 7.45 8.59
N PRO A 172 5.08 8.07 7.88
CA PRO A 172 4.84 7.82 6.46
C PRO A 172 6.07 8.06 5.58
N ALA A 173 6.72 9.20 5.71
CA ALA A 173 7.84 9.58 4.86
C ALA A 173 9.03 8.62 5.02
N THR A 174 9.33 8.23 6.23
CA THR A 174 10.42 7.29 6.55
C THR A 174 10.14 5.91 5.95
N LEU A 175 8.94 5.37 6.17
CA LEU A 175 8.56 4.05 5.68
C LEU A 175 8.48 4.01 4.14
N LEU A 176 7.88 5.01 3.51
CA LEU A 176 7.79 5.09 2.05
C LEU A 176 9.16 5.23 1.40
N SER A 177 10.06 6.05 1.98
CA SER A 177 11.45 6.18 1.51
C SER A 177 12.22 4.86 1.62
N GLN A 178 11.95 4.08 2.68
CA GLN A 178 12.54 2.75 2.82
C GLN A 178 11.99 1.78 1.76
N LEU A 179 10.68 1.76 1.54
CA LEU A 179 10.05 0.92 0.51
C LEU A 179 10.57 1.26 -0.90
N ALA A 180 10.72 2.54 -1.21
CA ALA A 180 11.27 2.98 -2.50
C ALA A 180 12.71 2.50 -2.71
N ARG A 181 13.56 2.58 -1.68
CA ARG A 181 14.93 2.02 -1.76
C ARG A 181 14.93 0.51 -1.89
N ASP A 182 14.16 -0.18 -1.05
CA ASP A 182 14.11 -1.65 -1.02
C ASP A 182 13.54 -2.25 -2.32
N SER A 183 12.72 -1.49 -3.08
CA SER A 183 12.19 -1.90 -4.38
C SER A 183 13.16 -1.70 -5.55
N GLY A 184 14.25 -0.95 -5.35
CA GLY A 184 15.16 -0.53 -6.43
C GLY A 184 14.58 0.56 -7.35
N ALA A 185 13.33 0.98 -7.14
CA ALA A 185 12.72 2.06 -7.91
C ALA A 185 13.39 3.39 -7.54
N GLY A 186 14.00 4.03 -8.53
CA GLY A 186 14.63 5.32 -8.36
C GLY A 186 16.12 5.34 -7.99
N THR A 187 16.81 4.22 -7.95
CA THR A 187 18.26 4.20 -7.95
C THR A 187 18.76 4.48 -9.36
N ASP A 188 19.53 5.57 -9.54
CA ASP A 188 20.33 5.76 -10.74
C ASP A 188 21.39 4.64 -10.79
N GLU A 189 21.56 3.99 -11.95
CA GLU A 189 22.66 3.03 -12.21
C GLU A 189 24.07 3.65 -12.04
N SER A 190 24.14 4.96 -11.76
CA SER A 190 25.40 5.68 -11.57
C SER A 190 26.06 5.49 -10.20
N ASP A 191 25.37 4.91 -9.21
CA ASP A 191 25.94 4.70 -7.86
C ASP A 191 26.77 3.42 -7.72
N PHE A 192 26.95 2.63 -8.79
CA PHE A 192 27.78 1.42 -8.78
C PHE A 192 29.17 1.59 -9.44
N SER A 193 29.61 2.83 -9.71
CA SER A 193 30.90 3.07 -10.35
C SER A 193 32.11 3.19 -9.40
N ASP A 194 31.92 3.04 -8.09
CA ASP A 194 32.97 3.13 -7.07
C ASP A 194 33.04 1.88 -6.16
N ILE A 195 33.16 0.68 -6.75
CA ILE A 195 33.66 -0.52 -6.04
C ILE A 195 34.75 -1.17 -6.86
#